data_67fd5c643043f73d8be8e1ac77229e17
#
_entry.id   67fd5c643043f73d8be8e1ac77229e17
#
_cell.length_a   1.000
_cell.length_b   1.000
_cell.length_c   1.000
_cell.angle_alpha   90.00
_cell.angle_beta   90.00
_cell.angle_gamma   90.00
#
_symmetry.space_group_name_H-M   'P 1'
#
loop_
_entity.id
_entity.type
_entity.pdbx_description
1 polymer ?
#
loop_
_entity_poly.entity_id
_entity_poly.type
_entity_poly.pdbx_seq_one_letter_code
_entity_poly.pdbx_strand_id
1 'polypeptide(L)'
;MNMKRILILFAAIVLAIPGVQAQEWLDALKKSATTTADKATGGKLTEMALYGTWTYTRPSVKFEGEGLAAAFGSSFIETLIVDQLTKIYAKGGLEAGKGTLTFVKKDKKVTAAFDGHQIEGTYVFDAESHDITFSLANGKLSLGAVPSHAYLNGSELTIVFPVKRLMEIVQQVGDKIESSNLETLSAAATLLSQYDNAYVGFAFTK
;
A
#
# COMPACT_ATOMS: atom_id res chain seq x y z
N MET A 1 -2.87 -40.34 -6.01
CA MET A 1 -1.44 -39.97 -5.95
C MET A 1 -1.14 -39.55 -4.53
N ASN A 2 -0.20 -40.19 -3.82
CA ASN A 2 -0.01 -40.00 -2.38
C ASN A 2 0.59 -38.63 -2.07
N MET A 3 -0.02 -37.93 -1.11
CA MET A 3 0.37 -36.60 -0.63
C MET A 3 1.88 -36.47 -0.29
N LYS A 4 2.50 -37.56 0.18
CA LYS A 4 3.96 -37.62 0.43
C LYS A 4 4.79 -37.49 -0.87
N ARG A 5 4.30 -38.02 -2.01
CA ARG A 5 5.00 -37.92 -3.31
C ARG A 5 4.89 -36.52 -3.91
N ILE A 6 3.80 -35.80 -3.63
CA ILE A 6 3.60 -34.42 -4.06
C ILE A 6 4.56 -33.49 -3.28
N LEU A 7 4.73 -33.73 -1.97
CA LEU A 7 5.66 -32.98 -1.13
C LEU A 7 7.13 -33.18 -1.54
N ILE A 8 7.51 -34.42 -1.95
CA ILE A 8 8.87 -34.73 -2.41
C ILE A 8 9.12 -34.11 -3.80
N LEU A 9 8.13 -34.07 -4.68
CA LEU A 9 8.22 -33.40 -5.97
C LEU A 9 8.34 -31.87 -5.83
N PHE A 10 7.62 -31.28 -4.90
CA PHE A 10 7.75 -29.85 -4.58
C PHE A 10 9.13 -29.51 -4.03
N ALA A 11 9.68 -30.34 -3.13
CA ALA A 11 11.02 -30.13 -2.59
C ALA A 11 12.12 -30.28 -3.66
N ALA A 12 11.94 -31.18 -4.63
CA ALA A 12 12.91 -31.41 -5.71
C ALA A 12 12.91 -30.26 -6.75
N ILE A 13 11.77 -29.62 -7.00
CA ILE A 13 11.67 -28.47 -7.93
C ILE A 13 12.35 -27.25 -7.34
N VAL A 14 12.28 -27.05 -6.02
CA VAL A 14 12.91 -25.92 -5.32
C VAL A 14 14.45 -25.98 -5.37
N LEU A 15 15.03 -27.17 -5.44
CA LEU A 15 16.49 -27.36 -5.50
C LEU A 15 17.07 -27.23 -6.92
N ALA A 16 16.23 -27.14 -7.95
CA ALA A 16 16.65 -27.18 -9.36
C ALA A 16 16.64 -25.79 -10.05
N ILE A 17 16.30 -24.69 -9.35
CA ILE A 17 16.33 -23.35 -9.93
C ILE A 17 17.59 -22.62 -9.45
N PRO A 18 18.65 -22.55 -10.28
CA PRO A 18 19.82 -21.76 -9.93
C PRO A 18 19.46 -20.28 -10.05
N GLY A 19 19.50 -19.55 -8.95
CA GLY A 19 19.47 -18.09 -8.95
C GLY A 19 18.26 -17.42 -8.26
N VAL A 20 17.26 -18.14 -7.81
CA VAL A 20 16.24 -17.57 -6.91
C VAL A 20 16.80 -17.58 -5.49
N GLN A 21 17.00 -16.41 -4.94
CA GLN A 21 17.45 -16.31 -3.55
C GLN A 21 16.37 -16.93 -2.64
N ALA A 22 16.80 -17.84 -1.77
CA ALA A 22 15.89 -18.54 -0.83
C ALA A 22 15.02 -17.57 0.00
N GLN A 23 15.49 -16.34 0.17
CA GLN A 23 14.79 -15.27 0.86
C GLN A 23 13.56 -14.79 0.08
N GLU A 24 13.67 -14.57 -1.23
CA GLU A 24 12.54 -14.10 -2.06
C GLU A 24 11.42 -15.13 -2.11
N TRP A 25 11.77 -16.42 -2.19
CA TRP A 25 10.81 -17.50 -2.16
C TRP A 25 10.08 -17.62 -0.81
N LEU A 26 10.82 -17.48 0.31
CA LEU A 26 10.23 -17.48 1.65
C LEU A 26 9.29 -16.30 1.84
N ASP A 27 9.63 -15.13 1.33
CA ASP A 27 8.80 -13.93 1.42
C ASP A 27 7.54 -14.07 0.55
N ALA A 28 7.65 -14.65 -0.64
CA ALA A 28 6.49 -14.97 -1.48
C ALA A 28 5.54 -15.96 -0.81
N LEU A 29 6.07 -17.00 -0.14
CA LEU A 29 5.27 -17.94 0.65
C LEU A 29 4.58 -17.27 1.84
N LYS A 30 5.29 -16.44 2.58
CA LYS A 30 4.71 -15.69 3.71
C LYS A 30 3.58 -14.78 3.24
N LYS A 31 3.78 -14.05 2.16
CA LYS A 31 2.76 -13.18 1.55
C LYS A 31 1.51 -13.98 1.15
N SER A 32 1.67 -15.07 0.43
CA SER A 32 0.57 -15.93 0.00
C SER A 32 -0.18 -16.54 1.19
N ALA A 33 0.54 -17.06 2.19
CA ALA A 33 -0.06 -17.63 3.39
C ALA A 33 -0.83 -16.59 4.20
N THR A 34 -0.28 -15.39 4.35
CA THR A 34 -0.93 -14.29 5.09
C THR A 34 -2.20 -13.83 4.39
N THR A 35 -2.17 -13.62 3.08
CA THR A 35 -3.34 -13.21 2.30
C THR A 35 -4.45 -14.25 2.36
N THR A 36 -4.11 -15.54 2.28
CA THR A 36 -5.09 -16.64 2.39
C THR A 36 -5.70 -16.71 3.78
N ALA A 37 -4.88 -16.60 4.83
CA ALA A 37 -5.34 -16.61 6.22
C ALA A 37 -6.18 -15.37 6.56
N ASP A 38 -5.83 -14.20 6.03
CA ASP A 38 -6.59 -12.97 6.23
C ASP A 38 -7.99 -13.07 5.59
N LYS A 39 -8.08 -13.58 4.35
CA LYS A 39 -9.37 -13.90 3.71
C LYS A 39 -10.19 -14.90 4.52
N ALA A 40 -9.58 -15.96 5.03
CA ALA A 40 -10.25 -16.98 5.82
C ALA A 40 -10.75 -16.43 7.17
N THR A 41 -10.16 -15.38 7.70
CA THR A 41 -10.56 -14.72 8.96
C THR A 41 -11.41 -13.47 8.74
N GLY A 42 -11.83 -13.18 7.50
CA GLY A 42 -12.60 -11.98 7.18
C GLY A 42 -11.84 -10.69 7.52
N GLY A 43 -10.55 -10.60 7.12
CA GLY A 43 -9.71 -9.42 7.27
C GLY A 43 -9.21 -9.13 8.71
N LYS A 44 -9.49 -10.03 9.66
CA LYS A 44 -9.10 -9.81 11.08
C LYS A 44 -7.59 -9.78 11.30
N LEU A 45 -6.81 -10.47 10.47
CA LEU A 45 -5.35 -10.40 10.58
C LEU A 45 -4.85 -9.01 10.22
N THR A 46 -5.37 -8.42 9.15
CA THR A 46 -5.04 -7.03 8.79
C THR A 46 -5.47 -6.07 9.90
N GLU A 47 -6.68 -6.21 10.46
CA GLU A 47 -7.15 -5.38 11.56
C GLU A 47 -6.21 -5.43 12.78
N MET A 48 -5.80 -6.64 13.18
CA MET A 48 -4.89 -6.84 14.32
C MET A 48 -3.49 -6.28 14.05
N ALA A 49 -3.01 -6.42 12.82
CA ALA A 49 -1.69 -5.97 12.41
C ALA A 49 -1.58 -4.45 12.29
N LEU A 50 -2.69 -3.73 12.00
CA LEU A 50 -2.69 -2.28 11.84
C LEU A 50 -2.01 -1.55 13.00
N TYR A 51 -2.24 -1.98 14.25
CA TYR A 51 -1.79 -1.25 15.43
C TYR A 51 -0.27 -1.17 15.57
N GLY A 52 0.23 -0.01 15.97
CA GLY A 52 1.65 0.28 16.14
C GLY A 52 2.21 1.18 15.04
N THR A 53 3.53 1.29 15.01
CA THR A 53 4.24 2.15 14.06
C THR A 53 4.76 1.33 12.89
N TRP A 54 4.51 1.83 11.70
CA TRP A 54 4.90 1.29 10.42
C TRP A 54 5.84 2.26 9.73
N THR A 55 6.92 1.75 9.14
CA THR A 55 7.91 2.54 8.42
C THR A 55 7.68 2.40 6.92
N TYR A 56 7.61 3.52 6.21
CA TYR A 56 7.46 3.55 4.76
C TYR A 56 8.64 2.88 4.06
N THR A 57 8.35 2.04 3.07
CA THR A 57 9.38 1.34 2.29
C THR A 57 9.36 1.68 0.82
N ARG A 58 8.20 1.76 0.20
CA ARG A 58 8.06 2.01 -1.23
C ARG A 58 6.64 2.47 -1.60
N PRO A 59 6.45 3.05 -2.79
CA PRO A 59 5.12 3.22 -3.35
C PRO A 59 4.43 1.88 -3.57
N SER A 60 3.10 1.90 -3.58
CA SER A 60 2.27 0.76 -3.94
C SER A 60 1.25 1.18 -4.98
N VAL A 61 0.96 0.27 -5.91
CA VAL A 61 -0.07 0.43 -6.93
C VAL A 61 -0.94 -0.81 -6.92
N LYS A 62 -2.24 -0.64 -7.07
CA LYS A 62 -3.19 -1.74 -7.21
C LYS A 62 -4.17 -1.39 -8.32
N PHE A 63 -4.46 -2.36 -9.15
CA PHE A 63 -5.49 -2.26 -10.17
C PHE A 63 -6.62 -3.23 -9.81
N GLU A 64 -7.87 -2.78 -9.87
CA GLU A 64 -9.04 -3.61 -9.62
C GLU A 64 -9.85 -3.77 -10.91
N GLY A 65 -10.35 -4.99 -11.14
CA GLY A 65 -11.14 -5.35 -12.32
C GLY A 65 -10.50 -6.44 -13.18
N GLU A 66 -11.32 -7.32 -13.72
CA GLU A 66 -10.86 -8.48 -14.49
C GLU A 66 -10.09 -8.11 -15.77
N GLY A 67 -10.44 -7.01 -16.43
CA GLY A 67 -9.80 -6.57 -17.66
C GLY A 67 -8.41 -5.97 -17.45
N LEU A 68 -8.19 -5.28 -16.34
CA LEU A 68 -6.92 -4.63 -16.02
C LEU A 68 -5.92 -5.59 -15.38
N ALA A 69 -6.37 -6.48 -14.48
CA ALA A 69 -5.52 -7.52 -13.91
C ALA A 69 -4.97 -8.47 -14.99
N ALA A 70 -5.74 -8.74 -16.05
CA ALA A 70 -5.29 -9.53 -17.21
C ALA A 70 -4.38 -8.74 -18.15
N ALA A 71 -4.65 -7.45 -18.38
CA ALA A 71 -3.84 -6.57 -19.24
C ALA A 71 -2.51 -6.17 -18.57
N PHE A 72 -2.50 -6.01 -17.26
CA PHE A 72 -1.33 -5.63 -16.45
C PHE A 72 -0.75 -6.78 -15.64
N GLY A 73 -1.21 -8.00 -15.84
CA GLY A 73 -0.69 -9.21 -15.18
C GLY A 73 0.78 -9.53 -15.44
N SER A 74 1.53 -8.60 -16.03
CA SER A 74 2.97 -8.60 -16.03
C SER A 74 3.47 -7.72 -14.88
N SER A 75 4.13 -8.34 -13.91
CA SER A 75 4.95 -7.69 -12.86
C SER A 75 5.85 -6.56 -13.39
N PHE A 76 6.10 -6.53 -14.70
CA PHE A 76 6.91 -5.53 -15.38
C PHE A 76 6.26 -4.13 -15.41
N ILE A 77 4.96 -4.02 -15.72
CA ILE A 77 4.28 -2.71 -15.79
C ILE A 77 4.12 -2.14 -14.38
N GLU A 78 3.75 -2.97 -13.41
CA GLU A 78 3.69 -2.57 -11.99
C GLU A 78 5.05 -2.04 -11.53
N THR A 79 6.15 -2.72 -11.86
CA THR A 79 7.51 -2.29 -11.53
C THR A 79 7.84 -0.94 -12.15
N LEU A 80 7.53 -0.72 -13.43
CA LEU A 80 7.78 0.57 -14.09
C LEU A 80 7.01 1.72 -13.44
N ILE A 81 5.75 1.50 -13.07
CA ILE A 81 4.93 2.51 -12.39
C ILE A 81 5.49 2.79 -10.99
N VAL A 82 5.83 1.76 -10.23
CA VAL A 82 6.43 1.90 -8.89
C VAL A 82 7.75 2.65 -8.95
N ASP A 83 8.59 2.38 -9.95
CA ASP A 83 9.86 3.11 -10.15
C ASP A 83 9.64 4.60 -10.43
N GLN A 84 8.63 4.94 -11.25
CA GLN A 84 8.28 6.34 -11.50
C GLN A 84 7.72 7.01 -10.25
N LEU A 85 6.81 6.35 -9.54
CA LEU A 85 6.26 6.86 -8.29
C LEU A 85 7.33 7.03 -7.21
N THR A 86 8.33 6.14 -7.15
CA THR A 86 9.47 6.27 -6.22
C THR A 86 10.20 7.59 -6.44
N LYS A 87 10.48 7.96 -7.69
CA LYS A 87 11.12 9.23 -8.05
C LYS A 87 10.25 10.44 -7.70
N ILE A 88 8.93 10.31 -7.93
CA ILE A 88 7.95 11.34 -7.63
C ILE A 88 7.85 11.54 -6.11
N TYR A 89 7.73 10.47 -5.33
CA TYR A 89 7.61 10.55 -3.87
C TYR A 89 8.89 11.08 -3.21
N ALA A 90 10.06 10.68 -3.71
CA ALA A 90 11.35 11.20 -3.24
C ALA A 90 11.48 12.72 -3.43
N LYS A 91 10.97 13.27 -4.55
CA LYS A 91 10.91 14.73 -4.75
C LYS A 91 10.02 15.43 -3.73
N GLY A 92 8.97 14.76 -3.23
CA GLY A 92 8.10 15.23 -2.16
C GLY A 92 8.62 14.93 -0.75
N GLY A 93 9.88 14.51 -0.60
CA GLY A 93 10.51 14.23 0.70
C GLY A 93 10.18 12.86 1.29
N LEU A 94 9.42 12.00 0.58
CA LEU A 94 9.06 10.67 1.06
C LEU A 94 10.00 9.61 0.50
N GLU A 95 11.03 9.29 1.26
CA GLU A 95 12.02 8.25 0.95
C GLU A 95 11.88 7.04 1.86
N ALA A 96 12.31 5.86 1.38
CA ALA A 96 12.30 4.64 2.17
C ALA A 96 13.01 4.81 3.52
N GLY A 97 12.38 4.36 4.59
CA GLY A 97 12.88 4.48 5.96
C GLY A 97 12.67 5.84 6.63
N LYS A 98 12.21 6.88 5.92
CA LYS A 98 12.05 8.23 6.47
C LYS A 98 10.62 8.60 6.87
N GLY A 99 9.62 7.89 6.36
CA GLY A 99 8.21 8.12 6.69
C GLY A 99 7.68 7.09 7.67
N THR A 100 6.82 7.50 8.60
CA THR A 100 6.14 6.59 9.52
C THR A 100 4.65 6.81 9.54
N LEU A 101 3.92 5.73 9.81
CA LEU A 101 2.48 5.72 10.02
C LEU A 101 2.17 4.96 11.30
N THR A 102 1.59 5.62 12.27
CA THR A 102 1.29 5.05 13.59
C THR A 102 -0.21 4.96 13.81
N PHE A 103 -0.69 3.76 14.13
CA PHE A 103 -2.09 3.49 14.47
C PHE A 103 -2.25 3.20 15.95
N VAL A 104 -3.15 3.91 16.62
CA VAL A 104 -3.50 3.72 18.03
C VAL A 104 -4.90 3.09 18.12
N LYS A 105 -4.97 1.93 18.77
CA LYS A 105 -6.22 1.15 18.87
C LYS A 105 -7.31 1.85 19.66
N LYS A 106 -6.96 2.35 20.86
CA LYS A 106 -7.92 2.83 21.85
C LYS A 106 -8.81 3.94 21.34
N ASP A 107 -8.21 4.93 20.65
CA ASP A 107 -8.92 6.13 20.22
C ASP A 107 -9.09 6.17 18.70
N LYS A 108 -8.76 5.08 18.00
CA LYS A 108 -8.75 5.00 16.54
C LYS A 108 -7.98 6.18 15.91
N LYS A 109 -6.89 6.60 16.56
CA LYS A 109 -6.03 7.68 16.09
C LYS A 109 -4.99 7.14 15.11
N VAL A 110 -4.65 7.99 14.15
CA VAL A 110 -3.58 7.76 13.21
C VAL A 110 -2.69 9.00 13.16
N THR A 111 -1.39 8.75 13.08
CA THR A 111 -0.39 9.81 12.91
C THR A 111 0.52 9.43 11.75
N ALA A 112 0.62 10.28 10.74
CA ALA A 112 1.61 10.16 9.66
C ALA A 112 2.70 11.20 9.90
N ALA A 113 3.97 10.78 9.85
CA ALA A 113 5.11 11.66 9.98
C ALA A 113 6.09 11.43 8.83
N PHE A 114 6.48 12.48 8.14
CA PHE A 114 7.46 12.45 7.05
C PHE A 114 8.08 13.85 6.88
N ASP A 115 9.34 13.90 6.53
CA ASP A 115 10.10 15.12 6.26
C ASP A 115 9.91 16.24 7.31
N GLY A 116 9.90 15.88 8.59
CA GLY A 116 9.68 16.83 9.69
C GLY A 116 8.23 17.29 9.86
N HIS A 117 7.32 16.88 9.00
CA HIS A 117 5.89 17.19 9.10
C HIS A 117 5.12 16.05 9.77
N GLN A 118 4.09 16.40 10.53
CA GLN A 118 3.20 15.45 11.18
C GLN A 118 1.75 15.79 10.86
N ILE A 119 0.99 14.77 10.47
CA ILE A 119 -0.45 14.84 10.21
C ILE A 119 -1.14 13.89 11.16
N GLU A 120 -2.11 14.38 11.91
CA GLU A 120 -2.89 13.59 12.84
C GLU A 120 -4.32 13.44 12.35
N GLY A 121 -4.98 12.38 12.79
CA GLY A 121 -6.36 12.13 12.48
C GLY A 121 -6.92 10.90 13.17
N THR A 122 -8.05 10.48 12.69
CA THR A 122 -8.70 9.24 13.11
C THR A 122 -8.91 8.33 11.90
N TYR A 123 -9.17 7.06 12.15
CA TYR A 123 -9.49 6.10 11.11
C TYR A 123 -10.64 5.18 11.53
N VAL A 124 -11.36 4.67 10.54
CA VAL A 124 -12.29 3.56 10.68
C VAL A 124 -11.84 2.47 9.72
N PHE A 125 -11.78 1.24 10.18
CA PHE A 125 -11.39 0.09 9.36
C PHE A 125 -12.51 -0.96 9.38
N ASP A 126 -12.94 -1.36 8.20
CA ASP A 126 -13.82 -2.50 7.96
C ASP A 126 -12.97 -3.69 7.54
N ALA A 127 -12.96 -4.74 8.36
CA ALA A 127 -12.14 -5.91 8.12
C ALA A 127 -12.63 -6.74 6.92
N GLU A 128 -13.95 -6.84 6.70
CA GLU A 128 -14.51 -7.67 5.63
C GLU A 128 -14.20 -7.13 4.24
N SER A 129 -14.32 -5.81 4.07
CA SER A 129 -14.03 -5.13 2.79
C SER A 129 -12.57 -4.67 2.65
N HIS A 130 -11.80 -4.68 3.75
CA HIS A 130 -10.48 -4.04 3.85
C HIS A 130 -10.52 -2.52 3.63
N ASP A 131 -11.69 -1.92 3.75
CA ASP A 131 -11.84 -0.48 3.65
C ASP A 131 -11.29 0.21 4.90
N ILE A 132 -10.47 1.23 4.67
CA ILE A 132 -10.01 2.12 5.71
C ILE A 132 -10.34 3.55 5.32
N THR A 133 -11.05 4.26 6.18
CA THR A 133 -11.38 5.67 5.98
C THR A 133 -10.61 6.51 6.96
N PHE A 134 -9.79 7.42 6.45
CA PHE A 134 -9.06 8.39 7.25
C PHE A 134 -9.84 9.69 7.35
N SER A 135 -9.85 10.29 8.53
CA SER A 135 -10.31 11.67 8.78
C SER A 135 -9.09 12.47 9.26
N LEU A 136 -8.41 13.11 8.33
CA LEU A 136 -7.14 13.80 8.56
C LEU A 136 -7.38 15.29 8.75
N ALA A 137 -6.71 15.86 9.75
CA ALA A 137 -6.71 17.31 10.01
C ALA A 137 -5.28 17.78 10.32
N ASN A 138 -4.87 18.86 9.69
CA ASN A 138 -3.61 19.54 9.99
C ASN A 138 -3.88 21.04 10.12
N GLY A 139 -4.04 21.50 11.36
CA GLY A 139 -4.34 22.90 11.63
C GLY A 139 -5.63 23.37 10.94
N LYS A 140 -5.49 24.27 9.95
CA LYS A 140 -6.62 24.82 9.16
C LYS A 140 -7.03 23.93 7.98
N LEU A 141 -6.26 22.89 7.68
CA LEU A 141 -6.54 21.97 6.59
C LEU A 141 -7.31 20.75 7.10
N SER A 142 -8.53 20.56 6.63
CA SER A 142 -9.31 19.36 6.84
C SER A 142 -9.54 18.70 5.47
N LEU A 143 -9.01 17.49 5.28
CA LEU A 143 -9.19 16.74 4.04
C LEU A 143 -10.52 15.97 4.01
N GLY A 144 -11.32 16.07 5.09
CA GLY A 144 -12.54 15.30 5.24
C GLY A 144 -12.26 13.79 5.32
N ALA A 145 -13.25 13.00 4.93
CA ALA A 145 -13.11 11.55 4.86
C ALA A 145 -12.34 11.14 3.61
N VAL A 146 -11.25 10.40 3.77
CA VAL A 146 -10.40 9.88 2.69
C VAL A 146 -10.56 8.36 2.64
N PRO A 147 -11.41 7.83 1.74
CA PRO A 147 -11.58 6.39 1.56
C PRO A 147 -10.33 5.77 0.96
N SER A 148 -9.96 4.61 1.43
CA SER A 148 -8.75 3.87 1.07
C SER A 148 -8.93 2.39 1.36
N HIS A 149 -7.98 1.56 0.96
CA HIS A 149 -7.94 0.15 1.34
C HIS A 149 -6.63 -0.17 2.05
N ALA A 150 -6.68 -1.09 3.02
CA ALA A 150 -5.52 -1.56 3.75
C ALA A 150 -5.41 -3.09 3.66
N TYR A 151 -4.25 -3.58 3.25
CA TYR A 151 -3.98 -5.01 3.06
C TYR A 151 -2.69 -5.40 3.76
N LEU A 152 -2.71 -6.56 4.42
CA LEU A 152 -1.52 -7.18 5.00
C LEU A 152 -1.01 -8.29 4.07
N ASN A 153 0.24 -8.16 3.62
CA ASN A 153 0.93 -9.15 2.80
C ASN A 153 2.22 -9.59 3.50
N GLY A 154 2.16 -10.67 4.26
CA GLY A 154 3.29 -11.08 5.11
C GLY A 154 3.52 -10.07 6.22
N SER A 155 4.68 -9.43 6.23
CA SER A 155 5.04 -8.35 7.17
C SER A 155 4.85 -6.94 6.58
N GLU A 156 4.33 -6.84 5.36
CA GLU A 156 4.12 -5.57 4.67
C GLU A 156 2.66 -5.14 4.79
N LEU A 157 2.42 -3.94 5.29
CA LEU A 157 1.14 -3.27 5.26
C LEU A 157 1.08 -2.36 4.03
N THR A 158 0.09 -2.57 3.18
CA THR A 158 -0.16 -1.74 2.01
C THR A 158 -1.41 -0.90 2.24
N ILE A 159 -1.32 0.41 2.06
CA ILE A 159 -2.46 1.34 2.10
C ILE A 159 -2.54 2.03 0.75
N VAL A 160 -3.68 1.90 0.07
CA VAL A 160 -3.89 2.45 -1.27
C VAL A 160 -5.15 3.30 -1.33
N PHE A 161 -5.08 4.37 -2.10
CA PHE A 161 -6.11 5.38 -2.28
C PHE A 161 -6.59 5.36 -3.74
N PRO A 162 -7.89 5.51 -4.00
CA PRO A 162 -8.38 5.70 -5.37
C PRO A 162 -7.70 6.91 -6.02
N VAL A 163 -7.15 6.74 -7.22
CA VAL A 163 -6.45 7.82 -7.94
C VAL A 163 -7.35 9.03 -8.13
N LYS A 164 -8.62 8.81 -8.46
CA LYS A 164 -9.62 9.90 -8.61
C LYS A 164 -9.72 10.73 -7.32
N ARG A 165 -9.73 10.08 -6.15
CA ARG A 165 -9.80 10.79 -4.87
C ARG A 165 -8.54 11.59 -4.56
N LEU A 166 -7.36 11.08 -4.92
CA LEU A 166 -6.12 11.84 -4.82
C LEU A 166 -6.13 13.10 -5.67
N MET A 167 -6.64 13.02 -6.89
CA MET A 167 -6.80 14.20 -7.77
C MET A 167 -7.71 15.26 -7.16
N GLU A 168 -8.83 14.86 -6.57
CA GLU A 168 -9.74 15.78 -5.87
C GLU A 168 -9.05 16.46 -4.68
N ILE A 169 -8.28 15.72 -3.89
CA ILE A 169 -7.50 16.26 -2.77
C ILE A 169 -6.48 17.27 -3.29
N VAL A 170 -5.75 16.94 -4.34
CA VAL A 170 -4.77 17.84 -4.97
C VAL A 170 -5.43 19.14 -5.41
N GLN A 171 -6.60 19.08 -6.04
CA GLN A 171 -7.34 20.26 -6.47
C GLN A 171 -7.83 21.12 -5.29
N GLN A 172 -8.29 20.47 -4.20
CA GLN A 172 -8.79 21.19 -3.02
C GLN A 172 -7.71 21.88 -2.19
N VAL A 173 -6.50 21.34 -2.22
CA VAL A 173 -5.38 21.84 -1.39
C VAL A 173 -4.32 22.57 -2.19
N GLY A 174 -4.47 22.64 -3.50
CA GLY A 174 -3.49 23.21 -4.42
C GLY A 174 -3.03 24.61 -4.06
N ASP A 175 -3.93 25.45 -3.52
CA ASP A 175 -3.60 26.80 -3.09
C ASP A 175 -2.95 26.88 -1.68
N LYS A 176 -2.83 25.74 -0.99
CA LYS A 176 -2.41 25.65 0.42
C LYS A 176 -1.15 24.81 0.64
N ILE A 177 -0.69 24.13 -0.41
CA ILE A 177 0.50 23.28 -0.39
C ILE A 177 1.60 23.97 -1.20
N GLU A 178 2.84 23.83 -0.76
CA GLU A 178 3.99 24.30 -1.55
C GLU A 178 3.96 23.69 -2.96
N SER A 179 4.23 24.50 -3.97
CA SER A 179 4.09 24.15 -5.38
C SER A 179 4.84 22.86 -5.77
N SER A 180 5.98 22.57 -5.16
CA SER A 180 6.76 21.36 -5.39
C SER A 180 6.04 20.06 -5.01
N ASN A 181 5.30 20.08 -3.88
CA ASN A 181 4.54 18.92 -3.42
C ASN A 181 3.28 18.72 -4.24
N LEU A 182 2.69 19.81 -4.72
CA LEU A 182 1.53 19.78 -5.61
C LEU A 182 1.87 19.18 -6.98
N GLU A 183 3.00 19.59 -7.57
CA GLU A 183 3.49 19.02 -8.84
C GLU A 183 3.74 17.52 -8.72
N THR A 184 4.28 17.08 -7.59
CA THR A 184 4.56 15.67 -7.29
C THR A 184 3.28 14.82 -7.25
N LEU A 185 2.27 15.28 -6.50
CA LEU A 185 0.98 14.60 -6.43
C LEU A 185 0.23 14.62 -7.76
N SER A 186 0.27 15.76 -8.44
CA SER A 186 -0.35 15.94 -9.76
C SER A 186 0.28 15.03 -10.82
N ALA A 187 1.60 14.87 -10.81
CA ALA A 187 2.32 13.96 -11.70
C ALA A 187 1.95 12.50 -11.45
N ALA A 188 1.86 12.07 -10.18
CA ALA A 188 1.42 10.73 -9.81
C ALA A 188 -0.03 10.46 -10.25
N ALA A 189 -0.92 11.40 -9.99
CA ALA A 189 -2.32 11.30 -10.38
C ALA A 189 -2.49 11.27 -11.91
N THR A 190 -1.74 12.09 -12.64
CA THR A 190 -1.78 12.12 -14.12
C THR A 190 -1.27 10.81 -14.72
N LEU A 191 -0.20 10.22 -14.17
CA LEU A 191 0.32 8.94 -14.64
C LEU A 191 -0.72 7.83 -14.57
N LEU A 192 -1.57 7.85 -13.55
CA LEU A 192 -2.53 6.80 -13.27
C LEU A 192 -3.96 7.12 -13.71
N SER A 193 -4.26 8.36 -14.08
CA SER A 193 -5.61 8.83 -14.44
C SER A 193 -6.20 8.15 -15.68
N GLN A 194 -5.35 7.61 -16.54
CA GLN A 194 -5.77 6.84 -17.73
C GLN A 194 -6.29 5.43 -17.38
N TYR A 195 -6.19 5.01 -16.12
CA TYR A 195 -6.66 3.72 -15.65
C TYR A 195 -7.87 3.91 -14.74
N ASP A 196 -9.03 3.41 -15.17
CA ASP A 196 -10.21 3.35 -14.35
C ASP A 196 -10.01 2.49 -13.14
N ASN A 197 -10.26 2.44 -12.05
CA ASN A 197 -10.00 1.53 -10.90
C ASN A 197 -8.51 1.35 -10.56
N ALA A 198 -7.69 2.37 -10.78
CA ALA A 198 -6.34 2.41 -10.27
C ALA A 198 -6.30 2.98 -8.85
N TYR A 199 -5.50 2.35 -8.01
CA TYR A 199 -5.21 2.78 -6.65
C TYR A 199 -3.71 2.99 -6.52
N VAL A 200 -3.32 4.03 -5.82
CA VAL A 200 -1.93 4.34 -5.52
C VAL A 200 -1.76 4.61 -4.04
N GLY A 201 -0.64 4.27 -3.50
CA GLY A 201 -0.39 4.47 -2.07
C GLY A 201 1.00 4.05 -1.65
N PHE A 202 1.07 3.44 -0.50
CA PHE A 202 2.29 3.27 0.27
C PHE A 202 2.36 1.85 0.83
N ALA A 203 3.55 1.26 0.76
CA ALA A 203 3.89 0.04 1.45
C ALA A 203 4.77 0.35 2.65
N PHE A 204 4.52 -0.35 3.75
CA PHE A 204 5.15 -0.13 5.03
C PHE A 204 5.59 -1.45 5.65
N THR A 205 6.62 -1.43 6.50
CA THR A 205 7.04 -2.54 7.36
C THR A 205 7.18 -2.09 8.81
N LYS A 206 7.11 -3.06 9.73
CA LYS A 206 7.43 -2.83 11.16
C LYS A 206 8.88 -3.09 11.43
#